data_ef4386dd9a9fa1fc9c27017298ce819b
#
_entry.id   ef4386dd9a9fa1fc9c27017298ce819b
#
_cell.length_a   1.000
_cell.length_b   1.000
_cell.length_c   1.000
_cell.angle_alpha   90.00
_cell.angle_beta   90.00
_cell.angle_gamma   90.00
#
_symmetry.space_group_name_H-M   'P 1'
#
loop_
_entity.id
_entity.type
_entity.pdbx_description
1 polymer ?
#
loop_
_entity_poly.entity_id
_entity_poly.type
_entity_poly.pdbx_seq_one_letter_code
_entity_poly.pdbx_strand_id
1 'polypeptide(L)'
;GLGDVYKRQDFKDNVLKKLNTTNLFSVTYRKDKFAISDKEYPIGYTSFLVMDTDSRFIDESIFEDLKNFTEELLNKDFNRTDFLNYRAKIISVIDVLSQYEIFKIFDIKKCKEIINEFFTEEKIKLYEEYERFTKNEYRIKISEKLDELVKASVDLETAFLIGFFISSAVKEVKYYSSVVFQITNKIVKNNARTKAELAEAFSNFINDPYMNFIFDVNSHPFGTRATIIPVVESENGTSKIYRKVYYNNLKDFLMTDLFEGYIHGHYLWRCDICDRYFFMTTARNQLYCSTCLLYTSPKPTRH
;
A
#
# COMPACT_ATOMS: atom_id res chain seq x y z
N GLY A 1 -22.42 26.08 -17.77
CA GLY A 1 -22.46 27.42 -17.17
C GLY A 1 -21.72 27.49 -15.83
N LEU A 2 -21.76 28.66 -15.15
CA LEU A 2 -21.08 28.85 -13.83
C LEU A 2 -21.47 27.79 -12.79
N GLY A 3 -22.70 27.33 -12.77
CA GLY A 3 -23.19 26.29 -11.87
C GLY A 3 -22.50 24.92 -12.03
N ASP A 4 -22.06 24.58 -13.23
CA ASP A 4 -21.40 23.31 -13.52
C ASP A 4 -19.93 23.30 -13.07
N VAL A 5 -19.29 24.48 -13.09
CA VAL A 5 -17.91 24.66 -12.60
C VAL A 5 -17.87 24.50 -11.06
N TYR A 6 -18.82 25.08 -10.34
CA TYR A 6 -18.89 24.96 -8.87
C TYR A 6 -19.12 23.52 -8.40
N LYS A 7 -19.99 22.76 -9.08
CA LYS A 7 -20.31 21.37 -8.69
C LYS A 7 -19.15 20.40 -8.96
N ARG A 8 -18.39 20.61 -10.04
CA ARG A 8 -17.16 19.86 -10.29
C ARG A 8 -16.10 20.11 -9.24
N GLN A 9 -15.98 21.36 -8.84
CA GLN A 9 -15.08 21.74 -7.76
C GLN A 9 -15.49 21.02 -6.48
N ASP A 10 -16.78 20.95 -6.14
CA ASP A 10 -17.30 20.24 -4.97
C ASP A 10 -17.00 18.74 -5.01
N PHE A 11 -17.16 18.06 -6.17
CA PHE A 11 -16.82 16.64 -6.32
C PHE A 11 -15.32 16.43 -6.13
N LYS A 12 -14.50 17.20 -6.83
CA LYS A 12 -13.03 17.16 -6.72
C LYS A 12 -12.58 17.41 -5.29
N ASP A 13 -13.10 18.43 -4.65
CA ASP A 13 -12.76 18.79 -3.27
C ASP A 13 -13.20 17.70 -2.29
N ASN A 14 -14.37 17.07 -2.50
CA ASN A 14 -14.82 15.92 -1.72
C ASN A 14 -13.92 14.70 -1.89
N VAL A 15 -13.54 14.36 -3.12
CA VAL A 15 -12.60 13.25 -3.39
C VAL A 15 -11.25 13.54 -2.75
N LEU A 16 -10.69 14.75 -2.94
CA LEU A 16 -9.40 15.14 -2.34
C LEU A 16 -9.47 15.19 -0.80
N LYS A 17 -10.58 15.67 -0.24
CA LYS A 17 -10.81 15.66 1.20
C LYS A 17 -10.90 14.23 1.74
N LYS A 18 -11.61 13.34 1.05
CA LYS A 18 -11.68 11.91 1.40
C LYS A 18 -10.31 11.24 1.30
N LEU A 19 -9.53 11.49 0.25
CA LEU A 19 -8.15 10.99 0.12
C LEU A 19 -7.30 11.31 1.34
N ASN A 20 -7.43 12.54 1.86
CA ASN A 20 -6.67 12.99 3.01
C ASN A 20 -7.18 12.45 4.35
N THR A 21 -8.43 12.01 4.42
CA THR A 21 -9.10 11.59 5.67
C THR A 21 -9.51 10.12 5.68
N THR A 22 -9.55 9.45 4.51
CA THR A 22 -9.98 8.06 4.41
C THR A 22 -8.84 7.11 4.74
N ASN A 23 -9.08 6.22 5.67
CA ASN A 23 -8.20 5.10 5.93
C ASN A 23 -8.38 4.06 4.83
N LEU A 24 -7.38 3.93 3.95
CA LEU A 24 -7.47 3.08 2.76
C LEU A 24 -7.40 1.59 3.10
N PHE A 25 -6.62 1.25 4.13
CA PHE A 25 -6.54 -0.13 4.61
C PHE A 25 -6.11 -0.18 6.07
N SER A 26 -6.26 -1.34 6.69
CA SER A 26 -5.85 -1.56 8.08
C SER A 26 -4.96 -2.78 8.22
N VAL A 27 -4.06 -2.68 9.19
CA VAL A 27 -3.11 -3.74 9.55
C VAL A 27 -3.26 -4.03 11.03
N THR A 28 -3.41 -5.30 11.41
CA THR A 28 -3.44 -5.70 12.81
C THR A 28 -2.05 -6.21 13.23
N TYR A 29 -1.45 -5.58 14.23
CA TYR A 29 -0.16 -6.00 14.78
C TYR A 29 -0.37 -6.91 15.99
N ARG A 30 0.24 -8.09 15.92
CA ARG A 30 0.18 -9.16 16.91
C ARG A 30 1.59 -9.58 17.30
N LYS A 31 2.08 -9.21 18.46
CA LYS A 31 3.41 -9.55 18.96
C LYS A 31 4.54 -9.28 17.94
N ASP A 32 4.96 -10.30 17.19
CA ASP A 32 6.05 -10.29 16.20
C ASP A 32 5.55 -10.42 14.75
N LYS A 33 4.23 -10.29 14.55
CA LYS A 33 3.55 -10.40 13.26
C LYS A 33 2.64 -9.24 12.98
N PHE A 34 2.36 -9.03 11.70
CA PHE A 34 1.24 -8.22 11.24
C PHE A 34 0.29 -9.05 10.38
N ALA A 35 -0.98 -8.68 10.38
CA ALA A 35 -2.02 -9.29 9.56
C ALA A 35 -2.69 -8.25 8.65
N ILE A 36 -2.82 -8.60 7.37
CA ILE A 36 -3.64 -7.86 6.39
C ILE A 36 -4.66 -8.84 5.84
N SER A 37 -5.95 -8.49 5.94
CA SER A 37 -7.04 -9.42 5.66
C SER A 37 -6.86 -10.71 6.47
N ASP A 38 -6.82 -11.87 5.81
CA ASP A 38 -6.68 -13.19 6.46
C ASP A 38 -5.24 -13.72 6.46
N LYS A 39 -4.27 -12.91 6.04
CA LYS A 39 -2.86 -13.32 5.93
C LYS A 39 -2.02 -12.72 7.03
N GLU A 40 -1.16 -13.55 7.63
CA GLU A 40 -0.18 -13.11 8.63
C GLU A 40 1.25 -13.18 8.09
N TYR A 41 2.03 -12.16 8.45
CA TYR A 41 3.43 -12.02 8.05
C TYR A 41 4.29 -11.63 9.28
N PRO A 42 5.56 -12.01 9.33
CA PRO A 42 6.48 -11.47 10.34
C PRO A 42 6.60 -9.94 10.19
N ILE A 43 6.73 -9.22 11.29
CA ILE A 43 7.00 -7.77 11.25
C ILE A 43 8.33 -7.52 10.52
N GLY A 44 8.38 -6.52 9.64
CA GLY A 44 9.53 -6.21 8.79
C GLY A 44 9.59 -6.99 7.47
N TYR A 45 8.64 -7.91 7.23
CA TYR A 45 8.66 -8.79 6.07
C TYR A 45 8.45 -8.07 4.73
N THR A 46 7.83 -6.90 4.74
CA THR A 46 7.67 -6.08 3.52
C THR A 46 9.03 -5.72 2.90
N SER A 47 10.07 -5.57 3.71
CA SER A 47 11.42 -5.31 3.23
C SER A 47 11.97 -6.44 2.35
N PHE A 48 11.66 -7.69 2.69
CA PHE A 48 12.01 -8.85 1.88
C PHE A 48 11.22 -8.87 0.57
N LEU A 49 9.91 -8.66 0.64
CA LEU A 49 9.03 -8.71 -0.54
C LEU A 49 9.43 -7.70 -1.62
N VAL A 50 9.85 -6.49 -1.25
CA VAL A 50 10.27 -5.48 -2.23
C VAL A 50 11.63 -5.79 -2.86
N MET A 51 12.48 -6.55 -2.17
CA MET A 51 13.80 -6.91 -2.66
C MET A 51 13.80 -8.22 -3.46
N ASP A 52 12.88 -9.15 -3.14
CA ASP A 52 12.75 -10.44 -3.83
C ASP A 52 12.39 -10.27 -5.33
N THR A 53 11.51 -9.31 -5.62
CA THR A 53 11.06 -9.01 -7.00
C THR A 53 11.73 -7.78 -7.63
N ASP A 54 12.70 -7.21 -6.95
CA ASP A 54 13.40 -5.96 -7.35
C ASP A 54 12.43 -4.85 -7.82
N SER A 55 11.56 -4.45 -6.91
CA SER A 55 10.51 -3.45 -7.18
C SER A 55 11.04 -2.07 -7.64
N ARG A 56 12.36 -1.85 -7.62
CA ARG A 56 13.00 -0.63 -8.15
C ARG A 56 12.84 -0.51 -9.67
N PHE A 57 12.66 -1.62 -10.37
CA PHE A 57 12.56 -1.67 -11.83
C PHE A 57 11.12 -1.75 -12.36
N ILE A 58 10.12 -1.51 -11.48
CA ILE A 58 8.73 -1.42 -11.95
C ILE A 58 8.63 -0.28 -12.97
N ASP A 59 8.09 -0.58 -14.14
CA ASP A 59 7.81 0.45 -15.16
C ASP A 59 6.70 1.39 -14.67
N GLU A 60 7.02 2.67 -14.58
CA GLU A 60 6.09 3.70 -14.09
C GLU A 60 5.12 4.19 -15.19
N SER A 61 5.39 3.95 -16.45
CA SER A 61 4.62 4.53 -17.57
C SER A 61 3.12 4.18 -17.49
N ILE A 62 2.79 2.93 -17.16
CA ILE A 62 1.40 2.46 -17.03
C ILE A 62 0.67 3.18 -15.90
N PHE A 63 1.39 3.53 -14.85
CA PHE A 63 0.84 4.19 -13.66
C PHE A 63 0.70 5.69 -13.86
N GLU A 64 1.61 6.31 -14.59
CA GLU A 64 1.49 7.71 -14.99
C GLU A 64 0.29 7.91 -15.91
N ASP A 65 0.04 6.98 -16.84
CA ASP A 65 -1.16 6.99 -17.67
C ASP A 65 -2.45 6.92 -16.84
N LEU A 66 -2.50 6.06 -15.82
CA LEU A 66 -3.66 5.98 -14.93
C LEU A 66 -3.81 7.28 -14.10
N LYS A 67 -2.71 7.82 -13.59
CA LYS A 67 -2.71 9.07 -12.83
C LYS A 67 -3.22 10.22 -13.67
N ASN A 68 -2.64 10.42 -14.86
CA ASN A 68 -3.01 11.48 -15.77
C ASN A 68 -4.48 11.37 -16.18
N PHE A 69 -4.94 10.16 -16.51
CA PHE A 69 -6.33 9.92 -16.83
C PHE A 69 -7.26 10.20 -15.63
N THR A 70 -6.84 9.88 -14.42
CA THR A 70 -7.59 10.20 -13.18
C THR A 70 -7.69 11.71 -12.98
N GLU A 71 -6.59 12.44 -13.18
CA GLU A 71 -6.55 13.90 -13.08
C GLU A 71 -7.39 14.57 -14.17
N GLU A 72 -7.37 14.05 -15.41
CA GLU A 72 -8.23 14.51 -16.49
C GLU A 72 -9.71 14.31 -16.15
N LEU A 73 -10.05 13.13 -15.65
CA LEU A 73 -11.42 12.82 -15.25
C LEU A 73 -11.94 13.78 -14.17
N LEU A 74 -11.14 14.16 -13.21
CA LEU A 74 -11.51 15.13 -12.17
C LEU A 74 -11.72 16.56 -12.70
N ASN A 75 -11.25 16.86 -13.90
CA ASN A 75 -11.27 18.21 -14.49
C ASN A 75 -12.26 18.38 -15.64
N LYS A 76 -12.91 17.31 -16.10
CA LYS A 76 -13.88 17.39 -17.22
C LYS A 76 -15.22 16.72 -16.89
N ASP A 77 -16.24 16.97 -17.70
CA ASP A 77 -17.51 16.24 -17.62
C ASP A 77 -17.28 14.80 -18.02
N PHE A 78 -17.68 13.90 -17.15
CA PHE A 78 -17.61 12.47 -17.40
C PHE A 78 -18.76 12.02 -18.27
N ASN A 79 -18.46 11.17 -19.22
CA ASN A 79 -19.45 10.37 -19.90
C ASN A 79 -19.25 8.88 -19.54
N ARG A 80 -20.25 8.07 -19.89
CA ARG A 80 -20.24 6.63 -19.63
C ARG A 80 -18.99 5.94 -20.16
N THR A 81 -18.51 6.33 -21.34
CA THR A 81 -17.31 5.75 -21.97
C THR A 81 -16.06 6.04 -21.12
N ASP A 82 -15.95 7.24 -20.55
CA ASP A 82 -14.83 7.61 -19.67
C ASP A 82 -14.76 6.72 -18.44
N PHE A 83 -15.91 6.46 -17.79
CA PHE A 83 -15.97 5.55 -16.63
C PHE A 83 -15.56 4.12 -16.98
N LEU A 84 -16.01 3.59 -18.09
CA LEU A 84 -15.66 2.23 -18.55
C LEU A 84 -14.17 2.14 -18.91
N ASN A 85 -13.62 3.16 -19.55
CA ASN A 85 -12.20 3.25 -19.85
C ASN A 85 -11.36 3.33 -18.58
N TYR A 86 -11.82 4.10 -17.59
CA TYR A 86 -11.16 4.19 -16.29
C TYR A 86 -11.13 2.85 -15.55
N ARG A 87 -12.28 2.14 -15.53
CA ARG A 87 -12.34 0.77 -15.00
C ARG A 87 -11.32 -0.14 -15.65
N ALA A 88 -11.27 -0.14 -16.98
CA ALA A 88 -10.35 -0.99 -17.74
C ALA A 88 -8.88 -0.67 -17.41
N LYS A 89 -8.52 0.62 -17.31
CA LYS A 89 -7.18 1.06 -16.92
C LYS A 89 -6.82 0.62 -15.50
N ILE A 90 -7.71 0.80 -14.51
CA ILE A 90 -7.47 0.34 -13.13
C ILE A 90 -7.23 -1.16 -13.09
N ILE A 91 -8.07 -1.95 -13.76
CA ILE A 91 -7.92 -3.42 -13.78
C ILE A 91 -6.59 -3.81 -14.43
N SER A 92 -6.21 -3.19 -15.55
CA SER A 92 -4.92 -3.45 -16.19
C SER A 92 -3.74 -3.16 -15.27
N VAL A 93 -3.78 -2.06 -14.53
CA VAL A 93 -2.75 -1.72 -13.54
C VAL A 93 -2.71 -2.73 -12.40
N ILE A 94 -3.87 -3.14 -11.86
CA ILE A 94 -3.95 -4.18 -10.83
C ILE A 94 -3.34 -5.49 -11.33
N ASP A 95 -3.54 -5.86 -12.61
CA ASP A 95 -2.94 -7.06 -13.20
C ASP A 95 -1.42 -7.01 -13.24
N VAL A 96 -0.86 -5.85 -13.57
CA VAL A 96 0.59 -5.64 -13.52
C VAL A 96 1.10 -5.71 -12.08
N LEU A 97 0.43 -5.03 -11.14
CA LEU A 97 0.82 -5.05 -9.73
C LEU A 97 0.78 -6.46 -9.12
N SER A 98 -0.16 -7.29 -9.54
CA SER A 98 -0.28 -8.67 -9.04
C SER A 98 0.93 -9.56 -9.32
N GLN A 99 1.83 -9.14 -10.22
CA GLN A 99 3.06 -9.87 -10.54
C GLN A 99 4.17 -9.62 -9.50
N TYR A 100 4.06 -8.58 -8.69
CA TYR A 100 5.05 -8.22 -7.68
C TYR A 100 4.64 -8.72 -6.30
N GLU A 101 5.55 -9.41 -5.61
CA GLU A 101 5.27 -10.07 -4.31
C GLU A 101 4.76 -9.09 -3.25
N ILE A 102 5.27 -7.86 -3.24
CA ILE A 102 4.84 -6.83 -2.28
C ILE A 102 3.34 -6.51 -2.38
N PHE A 103 2.74 -6.62 -3.56
CA PHE A 103 1.31 -6.36 -3.72
C PHE A 103 0.45 -7.59 -3.43
N LYS A 104 1.03 -8.79 -3.38
CA LYS A 104 0.31 -10.03 -3.03
C LYS A 104 -0.07 -10.12 -1.56
N ILE A 105 0.45 -9.23 -0.70
CA ILE A 105 -0.02 -9.11 0.68
C ILE A 105 -1.46 -8.61 0.74
N PHE A 106 -1.91 -7.87 -0.28
CA PHE A 106 -3.29 -7.43 -0.43
C PHE A 106 -4.14 -8.46 -1.16
N ASP A 107 -5.44 -8.43 -0.95
CA ASP A 107 -6.38 -9.27 -1.70
C ASP A 107 -6.69 -8.63 -3.07
N ILE A 108 -5.80 -8.89 -4.04
CA ILE A 108 -5.92 -8.37 -5.41
C ILE A 108 -7.22 -8.82 -6.09
N LYS A 109 -7.66 -10.05 -5.81
CA LYS A 109 -8.91 -10.57 -6.39
C LYS A 109 -10.11 -9.74 -5.89
N LYS A 110 -10.18 -9.52 -4.60
CA LYS A 110 -11.21 -8.69 -3.99
C LYS A 110 -11.17 -7.24 -4.49
N CYS A 111 -9.97 -6.67 -4.67
CA CYS A 111 -9.84 -5.33 -5.27
C CYS A 111 -10.48 -5.26 -6.67
N LYS A 112 -10.25 -6.26 -7.53
CA LYS A 112 -10.87 -6.34 -8.85
C LYS A 112 -12.38 -6.52 -8.78
N GLU A 113 -12.87 -7.36 -7.87
CA GLU A 113 -14.29 -7.58 -7.65
C GLU A 113 -14.98 -6.26 -7.26
N ILE A 114 -14.40 -5.51 -6.33
CA ILE A 114 -14.91 -4.20 -5.91
C ILE A 114 -14.94 -3.20 -7.07
N ILE A 115 -13.86 -3.10 -7.86
CA ILE A 115 -13.82 -2.21 -9.02
C ILE A 115 -14.88 -2.60 -10.05
N ASN A 116 -15.06 -3.89 -10.34
CA ASN A 116 -16.08 -4.36 -11.27
C ASN A 116 -17.51 -4.10 -10.75
N GLU A 117 -17.73 -4.25 -9.44
CA GLU A 117 -19.02 -3.97 -8.82
C GLU A 117 -19.36 -2.48 -8.82
N PHE A 118 -18.38 -1.60 -8.63
CA PHE A 118 -18.60 -0.15 -8.53
C PHE A 118 -18.75 0.52 -9.90
N PHE A 119 -18.11 0.01 -10.94
CA PHE A 119 -18.20 0.54 -12.30
C PHE A 119 -19.13 -0.29 -13.21
N THR A 120 -20.32 -0.68 -12.72
CA THR A 120 -21.33 -1.29 -13.61
C THR A 120 -22.06 -0.22 -14.42
N GLU A 121 -22.56 -0.61 -15.61
CA GLU A 121 -23.38 0.29 -16.44
C GLU A 121 -24.60 0.83 -15.70
N GLU A 122 -25.21 0.03 -14.84
CA GLU A 122 -26.35 0.42 -14.03
C GLU A 122 -25.97 1.51 -13.02
N LYS A 123 -24.88 1.35 -12.26
CA LYS A 123 -24.41 2.36 -11.31
C LYS A 123 -23.97 3.66 -11.99
N ILE A 124 -23.36 3.58 -13.18
CA ILE A 124 -23.01 4.76 -13.96
C ILE A 124 -24.28 5.51 -14.37
N LYS A 125 -25.33 4.83 -14.81
CA LYS A 125 -26.62 5.46 -15.13
C LYS A 125 -27.25 6.11 -13.90
N LEU A 126 -27.25 5.44 -12.76
CA LEU A 126 -27.75 6.01 -11.49
C LEU A 126 -26.96 7.26 -11.08
N TYR A 127 -25.62 7.24 -11.29
CA TYR A 127 -24.80 8.41 -11.05
C TYR A 127 -25.13 9.58 -11.99
N GLU A 128 -25.33 9.31 -13.29
CA GLU A 128 -25.77 10.32 -14.25
C GLU A 128 -27.16 10.89 -13.87
N GLU A 129 -28.08 10.06 -13.36
CA GLU A 129 -29.37 10.50 -12.85
C GLU A 129 -29.20 11.35 -11.58
N TYR A 130 -28.32 10.94 -10.67
CA TYR A 130 -27.98 11.71 -9.46
C TYR A 130 -27.42 13.09 -9.82
N GLU A 131 -26.50 13.18 -10.77
CA GLU A 131 -25.97 14.45 -11.25
C GLU A 131 -27.06 15.35 -11.86
N ARG A 132 -27.95 14.78 -12.69
CA ARG A 132 -29.09 15.54 -13.26
C ARG A 132 -30.02 16.01 -12.17
N PHE A 133 -30.26 15.19 -11.16
CA PHE A 133 -31.10 15.57 -10.01
C PHE A 133 -30.49 16.71 -9.20
N THR A 134 -29.22 16.68 -8.92
CA THR A 134 -28.55 17.77 -8.19
C THR A 134 -28.45 19.05 -9.01
N LYS A 135 -28.45 18.95 -10.36
CA LYS A 135 -28.39 20.08 -11.29
C LYS A 135 -29.77 20.75 -11.52
N ASN A 136 -30.86 20.00 -11.43
CA ASN A 136 -32.20 20.48 -11.69
C ASN A 136 -33.03 20.47 -10.39
N GLU A 137 -33.72 21.56 -10.09
CA GLU A 137 -34.62 21.75 -8.92
C GLU A 137 -35.86 20.82 -8.91
N TYR A 138 -35.86 19.71 -9.62
CA TYR A 138 -36.93 18.72 -9.66
C TYR A 138 -37.01 17.92 -8.33
N ARG A 139 -37.37 18.59 -7.25
CA ARG A 139 -37.34 18.06 -5.87
C ARG A 139 -38.47 17.08 -5.49
N ILE A 140 -39.43 16.74 -6.35
CA ILE A 140 -40.72 16.22 -5.85
C ILE A 140 -40.98 14.71 -6.10
N LYS A 141 -40.22 14.02 -6.92
CA LYS A 141 -40.52 12.58 -7.24
C LYS A 141 -39.45 11.56 -6.94
N ILE A 142 -38.38 11.88 -6.24
CA ILE A 142 -37.17 11.02 -6.15
C ILE A 142 -36.96 10.42 -4.76
N SER A 143 -37.88 10.59 -3.79
CA SER A 143 -37.66 10.06 -2.43
C SER A 143 -37.46 8.54 -2.37
N GLU A 144 -38.05 7.75 -3.28
CA GLU A 144 -37.90 6.29 -3.31
C GLU A 144 -36.58 5.80 -3.92
N LYS A 145 -35.98 6.59 -4.84
CA LYS A 145 -34.69 6.25 -5.48
C LYS A 145 -33.48 6.98 -4.88
N LEU A 146 -33.69 7.91 -3.95
CA LEU A 146 -32.61 8.74 -3.44
C LEU A 146 -31.48 7.91 -2.82
N ASP A 147 -31.81 6.88 -2.07
CA ASP A 147 -30.82 6.01 -1.42
C ASP A 147 -29.96 5.25 -2.43
N GLU A 148 -30.57 4.77 -3.53
CA GLU A 148 -29.84 4.09 -4.61
C GLU A 148 -28.91 5.06 -5.35
N LEU A 149 -29.39 6.28 -5.63
CA LEU A 149 -28.60 7.31 -6.30
C LEU A 149 -27.40 7.75 -5.44
N VAL A 150 -27.64 7.98 -4.15
CA VAL A 150 -26.57 8.33 -3.18
C VAL A 150 -25.57 7.17 -3.08
N LYS A 151 -26.04 5.94 -2.98
CA LYS A 151 -25.17 4.77 -2.92
C LYS A 151 -24.29 4.63 -4.17
N ALA A 152 -24.86 4.81 -5.36
CA ALA A 152 -24.11 4.77 -6.61
C ALA A 152 -23.03 5.87 -6.67
N SER A 153 -23.34 7.08 -6.18
CA SER A 153 -22.36 8.16 -6.08
C SER A 153 -21.21 7.81 -5.14
N VAL A 154 -21.51 7.25 -3.97
CA VAL A 154 -20.50 6.84 -2.97
C VAL A 154 -19.63 5.70 -3.52
N ASP A 155 -20.21 4.73 -4.22
CA ASP A 155 -19.50 3.62 -4.83
C ASP A 155 -18.48 4.13 -5.89
N LEU A 156 -18.91 5.04 -6.77
CA LEU A 156 -18.03 5.62 -7.78
C LEU A 156 -16.93 6.49 -7.18
N GLU A 157 -17.23 7.32 -6.18
CA GLU A 157 -16.21 8.06 -5.44
C GLU A 157 -15.18 7.12 -4.80
N THR A 158 -15.62 5.99 -4.23
CA THR A 158 -14.75 4.99 -3.64
C THR A 158 -13.86 4.34 -4.70
N ALA A 159 -14.39 4.04 -5.87
CA ALA A 159 -13.61 3.50 -6.98
C ALA A 159 -12.54 4.48 -7.49
N PHE A 160 -12.84 5.78 -7.52
CA PHE A 160 -11.85 6.82 -7.81
C PHE A 160 -10.74 6.86 -6.75
N LEU A 161 -11.09 6.76 -5.45
CA LEU A 161 -10.11 6.70 -4.36
C LEU A 161 -9.18 5.50 -4.50
N ILE A 162 -9.71 4.34 -4.88
CA ILE A 162 -8.91 3.15 -5.16
C ILE A 162 -7.96 3.40 -6.35
N GLY A 163 -8.44 4.05 -7.42
CA GLY A 163 -7.60 4.41 -8.57
C GLY A 163 -6.44 5.34 -8.18
N PHE A 164 -6.68 6.35 -7.37
CA PHE A 164 -5.63 7.22 -6.81
C PHE A 164 -4.64 6.45 -5.96
N PHE A 165 -5.10 5.59 -5.06
CA PHE A 165 -4.23 4.76 -4.25
C PHE A 165 -3.34 3.88 -5.11
N ILE A 166 -3.91 3.20 -6.11
CA ILE A 166 -3.17 2.33 -7.02
C ILE A 166 -2.13 3.13 -7.82
N SER A 167 -2.47 4.32 -8.30
CA SER A 167 -1.55 5.17 -9.07
C SER A 167 -0.37 5.67 -8.24
N SER A 168 -0.55 5.93 -6.94
CA SER A 168 0.53 6.35 -6.04
C SER A 168 1.36 5.18 -5.51
N ALA A 169 0.75 4.00 -5.36
CA ALA A 169 1.34 2.84 -4.69
C ALA A 169 2.68 2.41 -5.31
N VAL A 170 2.81 2.49 -6.62
CA VAL A 170 4.06 2.11 -7.30
C VAL A 170 5.20 3.05 -6.95
N LYS A 171 4.95 4.34 -7.00
CA LYS A 171 5.96 5.35 -6.63
C LYS A 171 6.38 5.18 -5.17
N GLU A 172 5.42 4.90 -4.30
CA GLU A 172 5.66 4.65 -2.88
C GLU A 172 6.48 3.36 -2.65
N VAL A 173 6.18 2.28 -3.39
CA VAL A 173 6.93 1.02 -3.33
C VAL A 173 8.35 1.18 -3.87
N LYS A 174 8.55 1.90 -4.99
CA LYS A 174 9.89 2.18 -5.53
C LYS A 174 10.73 3.00 -4.55
N TYR A 175 10.15 4.02 -3.97
CA TYR A 175 10.80 4.79 -2.92
C TYR A 175 11.21 3.91 -1.74
N TYR A 176 10.27 3.11 -1.23
CA TYR A 176 10.52 2.17 -0.14
C TYR A 176 11.61 1.15 -0.48
N SER A 177 11.56 0.56 -1.68
CA SER A 177 12.58 -0.37 -2.17
C SER A 177 13.98 0.26 -2.18
N SER A 178 14.09 1.52 -2.59
CA SER A 178 15.35 2.26 -2.56
C SER A 178 15.86 2.47 -1.14
N VAL A 179 14.99 2.80 -0.19
CA VAL A 179 15.32 2.92 1.24
C VAL A 179 15.82 1.59 1.80
N VAL A 180 15.08 0.50 1.56
CA VAL A 180 15.44 -0.85 2.01
C VAL A 180 16.80 -1.27 1.45
N PHE A 181 17.04 -1.04 0.16
CA PHE A 181 18.31 -1.36 -0.50
C PHE A 181 19.48 -0.63 0.15
N GLN A 182 19.36 0.67 0.39
CA GLN A 182 20.43 1.48 0.95
C GLN A 182 20.74 1.09 2.40
N ILE A 183 19.72 0.92 3.24
CA ILE A 183 19.93 0.52 4.63
C ILE A 183 20.50 -0.89 4.74
N THR A 184 20.02 -1.84 3.92
CA THR A 184 20.53 -3.21 3.90
C THR A 184 22.00 -3.23 3.48
N ASN A 185 22.41 -2.45 2.48
CA ASN A 185 23.81 -2.35 2.09
C ASN A 185 24.69 -1.79 3.21
N LYS A 186 24.22 -0.81 3.99
CA LYS A 186 24.97 -0.32 5.16
C LYS A 186 25.08 -1.38 6.25
N ILE A 187 24.01 -2.12 6.53
CA ILE A 187 24.02 -3.24 7.49
C ILE A 187 25.03 -4.31 7.08
N VAL A 188 24.99 -4.74 5.82
CA VAL A 188 25.90 -5.76 5.27
C VAL A 188 27.35 -5.27 5.28
N LYS A 189 27.60 -4.04 4.81
CA LYS A 189 28.94 -3.43 4.78
C LYS A 189 29.57 -3.32 6.18
N ASN A 190 28.77 -2.98 7.19
CA ASN A 190 29.22 -2.83 8.57
C ASN A 190 29.20 -4.18 9.34
N ASN A 191 28.77 -5.25 8.70
CA ASN A 191 28.57 -6.58 9.32
C ASN A 191 27.72 -6.49 10.61
N ALA A 192 26.71 -5.60 10.61
CA ALA A 192 25.85 -5.33 11.76
C ALA A 192 24.89 -6.50 11.99
N ARG A 193 25.02 -7.20 13.12
CA ARG A 193 24.27 -8.43 13.43
C ARG A 193 23.58 -8.40 14.80
N THR A 194 24.10 -7.61 15.70
CA THR A 194 23.46 -7.39 17.01
C THR A 194 22.45 -6.25 16.90
N LYS A 195 21.49 -6.21 17.84
CA LYS A 195 20.53 -5.08 17.90
C LYS A 195 21.22 -3.73 18.04
N ALA A 196 22.34 -3.65 18.78
CA ALA A 196 23.10 -2.42 18.92
C ALA A 196 23.76 -1.99 17.62
N GLU A 197 24.40 -2.90 16.90
CA GLU A 197 25.02 -2.64 15.59
C GLU A 197 23.97 -2.29 14.52
N LEU A 198 22.80 -2.93 14.54
CA LEU A 198 21.68 -2.58 13.68
C LEU A 198 21.16 -1.16 13.98
N ALA A 199 21.02 -0.80 15.26
CA ALA A 199 20.61 0.54 15.67
C ALA A 199 21.64 1.59 15.24
N GLU A 200 22.93 1.31 15.36
CA GLU A 200 24.01 2.18 14.89
C GLU A 200 23.99 2.35 13.36
N ALA A 201 23.84 1.24 12.61
CA ALA A 201 23.73 1.28 11.15
C ALA A 201 22.52 2.09 10.70
N PHE A 202 21.39 1.96 11.41
CA PHE A 202 20.17 2.72 11.16
C PHE A 202 20.36 4.21 11.50
N SER A 203 20.99 4.54 12.63
CA SER A 203 21.31 5.91 13.00
C SER A 203 22.22 6.58 11.98
N ASN A 204 23.27 5.88 11.52
CA ASN A 204 24.16 6.36 10.48
C ASN A 204 23.45 6.55 9.14
N PHE A 205 22.44 5.74 8.85
CA PHE A 205 21.60 5.90 7.67
C PHE A 205 20.72 7.15 7.75
N ILE A 206 20.04 7.38 8.87
CA ILE A 206 19.16 8.56 9.03
C ILE A 206 19.96 9.86 9.01
N ASN A 207 21.15 9.87 9.63
CA ASN A 207 21.98 11.06 9.76
C ASN A 207 22.93 11.27 8.57
N ASP A 208 22.86 10.46 7.52
CA ASP A 208 23.66 10.63 6.31
C ASP A 208 23.21 11.90 5.55
N PRO A 209 24.08 12.87 5.31
CA PRO A 209 23.73 14.10 4.59
C PRO A 209 23.13 13.86 3.20
N TYR A 210 23.55 12.80 2.51
CA TYR A 210 22.98 12.38 1.23
C TYR A 210 21.52 11.95 1.36
N MET A 211 21.15 11.34 2.48
CA MET A 211 19.78 10.91 2.73
C MET A 211 18.88 12.10 3.02
N ASN A 212 19.38 13.13 3.69
CA ASN A 212 18.64 14.38 3.91
C ASN A 212 18.32 15.12 2.59
N PHE A 213 19.08 14.87 1.52
CA PHE A 213 18.80 15.43 0.20
C PHE A 213 17.75 14.64 -0.59
N ILE A 214 17.68 13.32 -0.37
CA ILE A 214 16.68 12.45 -1.01
C ILE A 214 15.34 12.54 -0.28
N PHE A 215 15.37 12.72 1.03
CA PHE A 215 14.18 12.96 1.85
C PHE A 215 13.96 14.47 1.94
N ASP A 216 12.83 14.95 1.46
CA ASP A 216 12.42 16.34 1.62
C ASP A 216 12.64 16.78 3.08
N VAL A 217 13.46 17.81 3.27
CA VAL A 217 13.96 18.30 4.58
C VAL A 217 12.81 18.61 5.56
N ASN A 218 11.60 18.84 5.04
CA ASN A 218 10.41 19.16 5.83
C ASN A 218 9.55 17.95 6.22
N SER A 219 9.84 16.76 5.69
CA SER A 219 9.14 15.53 6.05
C SER A 219 10.12 14.56 6.69
N HIS A 220 9.92 14.25 7.96
CA HIS A 220 10.69 13.19 8.60
C HIS A 220 10.51 11.90 7.78
N PRO A 221 11.57 11.27 7.25
CA PRO A 221 11.44 10.15 6.30
C PRO A 221 10.67 8.96 6.91
N PHE A 222 10.71 8.84 8.23
CA PHE A 222 10.00 7.83 9.01
C PHE A 222 8.78 8.39 9.77
N GLY A 223 8.41 9.64 9.51
CA GLY A 223 7.17 10.22 10.02
C GLY A 223 5.98 9.55 9.33
N THR A 224 5.23 8.74 10.05
CA THR A 224 4.05 8.04 9.54
C THR A 224 2.78 8.66 10.09
N ARG A 225 1.75 8.78 9.24
CA ARG A 225 0.41 9.19 9.65
C ARG A 225 -0.48 7.96 9.72
N ALA A 226 -0.88 7.60 10.94
CA ALA A 226 -1.73 6.44 11.15
C ALA A 226 -2.69 6.65 12.31
N THR A 227 -3.88 6.06 12.20
CA THR A 227 -4.84 5.99 13.31
C THR A 227 -4.73 4.63 13.99
N ILE A 228 -4.45 4.61 15.29
CA ILE A 228 -4.27 3.39 16.06
C ILE A 228 -5.51 3.16 16.91
N ILE A 229 -6.10 1.96 16.80
CA ILE A 229 -7.27 1.54 17.57
C ILE A 229 -6.95 0.20 18.27
N PRO A 230 -7.23 0.07 19.56
CA PRO A 230 -7.16 -1.22 20.23
C PRO A 230 -8.31 -2.12 19.76
N VAL A 231 -8.01 -3.38 19.48
CA VAL A 231 -9.01 -4.40 19.15
C VAL A 231 -8.83 -5.60 20.09
N VAL A 232 -9.94 -6.21 20.49
CA VAL A 232 -9.93 -7.40 21.34
C VAL A 232 -10.26 -8.60 20.47
N GLU A 233 -9.38 -9.59 20.45
CA GLU A 233 -9.59 -10.86 19.75
C GLU A 233 -9.53 -12.02 20.76
N SER A 234 -10.33 -13.05 20.53
CA SER A 234 -10.30 -14.27 21.33
C SER A 234 -9.40 -15.31 20.68
N GLU A 235 -8.34 -15.69 21.36
CA GLU A 235 -7.46 -16.78 20.97
C GLU A 235 -7.49 -17.89 22.03
N ASN A 236 -7.90 -19.10 21.63
CA ASN A 236 -7.97 -20.27 22.53
C ASN A 236 -8.72 -19.99 23.86
N GLY A 237 -9.84 -19.25 23.76
CA GLY A 237 -10.66 -18.89 24.92
C GLY A 237 -10.09 -17.77 25.81
N THR A 238 -8.97 -17.17 25.41
CA THR A 238 -8.36 -16.03 26.13
C THR A 238 -8.49 -14.77 25.25
N SER A 239 -9.05 -13.71 25.85
CA SER A 239 -9.13 -12.41 25.18
C SER A 239 -7.78 -11.70 25.22
N LYS A 240 -7.32 -11.23 24.07
CA LYS A 240 -6.09 -10.45 23.93
C LYS A 240 -6.37 -9.11 23.25
N ILE A 241 -5.62 -8.10 23.65
CA ILE A 241 -5.70 -6.76 23.03
C ILE A 241 -4.58 -6.65 22.00
N TYR A 242 -4.97 -6.29 20.79
CA TYR A 242 -4.05 -6.04 19.67
C TYR A 242 -4.17 -4.61 19.18
N ARG A 243 -3.15 -4.17 18.45
CA ARG A 243 -3.08 -2.84 17.84
C ARG A 243 -3.52 -2.95 16.38
N LYS A 244 -4.68 -2.39 16.04
CA LYS A 244 -5.13 -2.20 14.66
C LYS A 244 -4.78 -0.80 14.20
N VAL A 245 -4.03 -0.71 13.12
CA VAL A 245 -3.51 0.53 12.56
C VAL A 245 -4.12 0.77 11.20
N TYR A 246 -4.69 1.94 11.01
CA TYR A 246 -5.26 2.39 9.75
C TYR A 246 -4.31 3.35 9.07
N TYR A 247 -4.02 3.10 7.81
CA TYR A 247 -3.10 3.87 6.99
C TYR A 247 -3.82 4.58 5.85
N ASN A 248 -3.38 5.80 5.54
CA ASN A 248 -3.92 6.62 4.44
C ASN A 248 -3.15 6.39 3.13
N ASN A 249 -1.95 5.87 3.20
CA ASN A 249 -1.10 5.54 2.05
C ASN A 249 -0.24 4.31 2.33
N LEU A 250 0.30 3.74 1.27
CA LEU A 250 1.10 2.52 1.37
C LEU A 250 2.48 2.80 2.00
N LYS A 251 3.08 3.95 1.69
CA LYS A 251 4.40 4.34 2.23
C LYS A 251 4.41 4.32 3.75
N ASP A 252 3.39 4.88 4.40
CA ASP A 252 3.33 4.95 5.86
C ASP A 252 3.27 3.56 6.50
N PHE A 253 2.56 2.62 5.89
CA PHE A 253 2.57 1.22 6.33
C PHE A 253 3.94 0.58 6.14
N LEU A 254 4.52 0.68 4.93
CA LEU A 254 5.79 0.05 4.60
C LEU A 254 6.93 0.55 5.49
N MET A 255 6.98 1.86 5.73
CA MET A 255 7.97 2.46 6.63
C MET A 255 7.76 2.05 8.08
N THR A 256 6.50 1.94 8.54
CA THR A 256 6.18 1.44 9.89
C THR A 256 6.64 -0.01 10.03
N ASP A 257 6.34 -0.87 9.07
CA ASP A 257 6.73 -2.29 9.12
C ASP A 257 8.26 -2.45 9.13
N LEU A 258 8.98 -1.68 8.31
CA LEU A 258 10.44 -1.66 8.31
C LEU A 258 11.00 -1.29 9.68
N PHE A 259 10.51 -0.20 10.26
CA PHE A 259 10.97 0.31 11.54
C PHE A 259 10.67 -0.67 12.69
N GLU A 260 9.44 -1.17 12.76
CA GLU A 260 9.04 -2.20 13.73
C GLU A 260 9.87 -3.47 13.54
N GLY A 261 10.20 -3.84 12.29
CA GLY A 261 11.10 -4.95 12.00
C GLY A 261 12.45 -4.81 12.71
N TYR A 262 13.11 -3.65 12.58
CA TYR A 262 14.39 -3.39 13.27
C TYR A 262 14.26 -3.42 14.79
N ILE A 263 13.18 -2.87 15.37
CA ILE A 263 12.90 -2.95 16.81
C ILE A 263 12.82 -4.40 17.27
N HIS A 264 12.21 -5.28 16.48
CA HIS A 264 12.10 -6.71 16.77
C HIS A 264 13.39 -7.49 16.46
N GLY A 265 14.37 -6.86 15.79
CA GLY A 265 15.58 -7.52 15.34
C GLY A 265 15.38 -8.35 14.07
N HIS A 266 14.37 -7.99 13.29
CA HIS A 266 14.10 -8.55 11.97
C HIS A 266 14.70 -7.64 10.91
N TYR A 267 15.49 -8.20 10.00
CA TYR A 267 16.17 -7.42 8.95
C TYR A 267 16.55 -8.29 7.77
N LEU A 268 16.96 -7.66 6.68
CA LEU A 268 17.50 -8.35 5.52
C LEU A 268 18.99 -8.57 5.65
N TRP A 269 19.43 -9.75 5.21
CA TRP A 269 20.84 -10.07 4.99
C TRP A 269 21.06 -10.55 3.57
N ARG A 270 22.27 -10.39 3.08
CA ARG A 270 22.68 -10.91 1.77
C ARG A 270 23.45 -12.20 1.94
N CYS A 271 23.07 -13.26 1.24
CA CYS A 271 23.70 -14.56 1.32
C CYS A 271 25.14 -14.51 0.76
N ASP A 272 26.14 -14.94 1.53
CA ASP A 272 27.55 -14.91 1.12
C ASP A 272 27.88 -15.87 -0.03
N ILE A 273 26.98 -16.81 -0.38
CA ILE A 273 27.18 -17.77 -1.47
C ILE A 273 26.49 -17.37 -2.76
N CYS A 274 25.18 -17.05 -2.69
CA CYS A 274 24.35 -16.80 -3.88
C CYS A 274 23.96 -15.35 -4.09
N ASP A 275 24.39 -14.45 -3.21
CA ASP A 275 24.16 -13.02 -3.26
C ASP A 275 22.67 -12.60 -3.13
N ARG A 276 21.74 -13.54 -2.91
CA ARG A 276 20.32 -13.26 -2.74
C ARG A 276 20.05 -12.72 -1.34
N TYR A 277 19.06 -11.82 -1.26
CA TYR A 277 18.55 -11.36 0.01
C TYR A 277 17.74 -12.45 0.70
N PHE A 278 17.82 -12.52 2.02
CA PHE A 278 16.97 -13.36 2.84
C PHE A 278 16.60 -12.64 4.14
N PHE A 279 15.48 -13.03 4.70
CA PHE A 279 14.88 -12.37 5.84
C PHE A 279 15.34 -13.04 7.15
N MET A 280 15.89 -12.25 8.05
CA MET A 280 16.34 -12.66 9.37
C MET A 280 15.26 -12.33 10.40
N THR A 281 14.81 -13.34 11.15
CA THR A 281 13.84 -13.20 12.26
C THR A 281 14.43 -13.53 13.61
N THR A 282 15.70 -13.87 13.67
CA THR A 282 16.40 -14.26 14.91
C THR A 282 17.80 -13.67 14.91
N ALA A 283 18.32 -13.41 16.13
CA ALA A 283 19.69 -12.94 16.33
C ALA A 283 20.77 -14.00 16.06
N ARG A 284 20.44 -15.16 15.47
CA ARG A 284 21.43 -16.18 15.10
C ARG A 284 22.24 -15.67 13.91
N ASN A 285 23.56 -15.83 14.00
CA ASN A 285 24.49 -15.50 12.90
C ASN A 285 24.32 -16.46 11.72
N GLN A 286 23.27 -16.25 10.92
CA GLN A 286 23.06 -16.98 9.69
C GLN A 286 23.72 -16.20 8.55
N LEU A 287 24.70 -16.82 7.88
CA LEU A 287 25.45 -16.23 6.75
C LEU A 287 24.81 -16.59 5.40
N TYR A 288 23.99 -17.63 5.38
CA TYR A 288 23.49 -18.25 4.16
C TYR A 288 21.97 -18.32 4.17
N CYS A 289 21.36 -18.13 3.01
CA CYS A 289 19.93 -18.38 2.85
C CYS A 289 19.62 -19.88 3.04
N SER A 290 18.35 -20.22 3.27
CA SER A 290 17.92 -21.60 3.49
C SER A 290 18.37 -22.57 2.41
N THR A 291 18.34 -22.16 1.15
CA THR A 291 18.78 -22.96 0.00
C THR A 291 20.26 -23.26 0.07
N CYS A 292 21.12 -22.26 0.29
CA CYS A 292 22.57 -22.45 0.37
C CYS A 292 22.99 -23.21 1.64
N LEU A 293 22.27 -23.02 2.74
CA LEU A 293 22.50 -23.74 3.99
C LEU A 293 22.34 -25.27 3.82
N LEU A 294 21.38 -25.71 3.00
CA LEU A 294 21.18 -27.13 2.70
C LEU A 294 22.38 -27.74 1.95
N TYR A 295 23.08 -26.97 1.12
CA TYR A 295 24.26 -27.43 0.41
C TYR A 295 25.54 -27.43 1.24
N THR A 296 25.60 -26.60 2.30
CA THR A 296 26.77 -26.49 3.17
C THR A 296 26.68 -27.39 4.41
N SER A 297 25.48 -27.89 4.75
CA SER A 297 25.30 -28.84 5.84
C SER A 297 25.92 -30.20 5.46
N PRO A 298 26.81 -30.81 6.28
CA PRO A 298 27.31 -32.14 6.02
C PRO A 298 26.10 -33.10 5.95
N LYS A 299 26.05 -33.88 4.85
CA LYS A 299 25.03 -34.94 4.74
C LYS A 299 25.15 -35.83 5.98
N PRO A 300 24.03 -36.13 6.68
CA PRO A 300 24.10 -37.09 7.78
C PRO A 300 24.66 -38.40 7.20
N THR A 301 25.83 -38.78 7.67
CA THR A 301 26.41 -40.11 7.42
C THR A 301 25.43 -41.12 7.97
N ARG A 302 24.73 -41.84 7.08
CA ARG A 302 23.94 -43.00 7.48
C ARG A 302 24.95 -44.09 7.90
N HIS A 303 25.08 -44.28 9.20
CA HIS A 303 25.66 -45.46 9.78
C HIS A 303 24.61 -46.57 9.85
#